data_0bc5f6e783fdf429179dd6174a3d0f87
#
_entry.id   0bc5f6e783fdf429179dd6174a3d0f87
#
_cell.length_a   1.000
_cell.length_b   1.000
_cell.length_c   1.000
_cell.angle_alpha   90.00
_cell.angle_beta   90.00
_cell.angle_gamma   90.00
#
_symmetry.space_group_name_H-M   'P 1'
#
loop_
_entity.id
_entity.type
_entity.pdbx_description
1 polymer ?
#
loop_
_entity_poly.entity_id
_entity_poly.type
_entity_poly.pdbx_seq_one_letter_code
_entity_poly.pdbx_strand_id
1 'polypeptide(L)'
;MFDNFDLTDFWKDTPYALKSYVDECPSDELINEIEQELGYKLPASYIWLMKQHNGGIPSKDCCPTNTITSWAEDHVAIAGFLSIGRNKRYSLCGSIGSQFMIEEWEYPDIGVAICDCPSAGHDMIFLDYRECGRNGEPKVVHIDQEWDYRITVLADNFEEFIRKLTTEENFAPLD
;
A
#
# COMPACT_ATOMS: atom_id res chain seq x y z
N MET A 1 14.38 -7.63 10.17
CA MET A 1 13.47 -6.94 9.24
C MET A 1 13.94 -7.25 7.82
N PHE A 2 13.09 -7.87 7.02
CA PHE A 2 13.38 -8.36 5.65
C PHE A 2 14.62 -9.25 5.52
N ASP A 3 14.94 -10.01 6.56
CA ASP A 3 16.06 -10.95 6.53
C ASP A 3 15.89 -11.97 5.40
N ASN A 4 16.92 -12.11 4.56
CA ASN A 4 16.93 -12.97 3.38
C ASN A 4 15.83 -12.64 2.32
N PHE A 5 15.26 -11.44 2.34
CA PHE A 5 14.32 -10.99 1.31
C PHE A 5 15.06 -10.43 0.10
N ASP A 6 14.81 -11.00 -1.06
CA ASP A 6 15.43 -10.58 -2.32
C ASP A 6 14.58 -9.54 -3.04
N LEU A 7 15.14 -8.34 -3.24
CA LEU A 7 14.53 -7.26 -3.99
C LEU A 7 14.86 -7.29 -5.49
N THR A 8 15.65 -8.27 -5.94
CA THR A 8 15.92 -8.44 -7.39
C THR A 8 14.58 -8.65 -8.12
N ASP A 9 14.37 -7.88 -9.16
CA ASP A 9 13.14 -7.92 -9.96
C ASP A 9 11.83 -7.66 -9.16
N PHE A 10 11.93 -7.05 -7.98
CA PHE A 10 10.74 -6.71 -7.18
C PHE A 10 9.90 -5.61 -7.84
N TRP A 11 10.53 -4.64 -8.52
CA TRP A 11 9.89 -3.49 -9.12
C TRP A 11 9.82 -3.56 -10.65
N LYS A 12 8.71 -3.09 -11.21
CA LYS A 12 8.52 -2.86 -12.66
C LYS A 12 8.70 -1.36 -12.95
N ASP A 13 9.90 -0.96 -13.34
CA ASP A 13 10.24 0.43 -13.65
C ASP A 13 9.86 0.82 -15.08
N THR A 14 8.57 0.84 -15.37
CA THR A 14 8.04 1.37 -16.61
C THR A 14 8.09 2.90 -16.60
N PRO A 15 8.04 3.59 -17.76
CA PRO A 15 7.94 5.04 -17.81
C PRO A 15 6.75 5.59 -17.03
N TYR A 16 5.63 4.87 -17.00
CA TYR A 16 4.46 5.23 -16.22
C TYR A 16 4.74 5.12 -14.70
N ALA A 17 5.35 4.01 -14.25
CA ALA A 17 5.69 3.82 -12.84
C ALA A 17 6.63 4.93 -12.33
N LEU A 18 7.69 5.21 -13.08
CA LEU A 18 8.68 6.26 -12.74
C LEU A 18 8.04 7.66 -12.67
N LYS A 19 7.08 7.94 -13.56
CA LYS A 19 6.38 9.22 -13.59
C LYS A 19 5.39 9.36 -12.44
N SER A 20 4.62 8.31 -12.15
CA SER A 20 3.40 8.39 -11.33
C SER A 20 3.60 7.98 -9.88
N TYR A 21 4.55 7.09 -9.59
CA TYR A 21 4.77 6.49 -8.27
C TYR A 21 6.15 6.77 -7.69
N VAL A 22 7.21 6.61 -8.50
CA VAL A 22 8.58 6.55 -8.01
C VAL A 22 9.13 7.94 -7.76
N ASP A 23 9.49 8.21 -6.51
CA ASP A 23 10.13 9.47 -6.09
C ASP A 23 11.58 9.22 -5.66
N GLU A 24 12.30 10.28 -5.36
CA GLU A 24 13.65 10.20 -4.81
C GLU A 24 13.66 9.48 -3.46
N CYS A 25 14.82 8.93 -3.08
CA CYS A 25 15.01 8.31 -1.76
C CYS A 25 14.65 9.32 -0.67
N PRO A 26 13.71 9.02 0.24
CA PRO A 26 13.27 9.97 1.22
C PRO A 26 14.32 10.20 2.31
N SER A 27 14.59 11.47 2.62
CA SER A 27 15.40 11.83 3.78
C SER A 27 14.66 11.57 5.08
N ASP A 28 15.38 11.47 6.19
CA ASP A 28 14.76 11.32 7.51
C ASP A 28 13.91 12.53 7.88
N GLU A 29 14.31 13.74 7.44
CA GLU A 29 13.56 14.97 7.62
C GLU A 29 12.22 14.90 6.88
N LEU A 30 12.23 14.49 5.60
CA LEU A 30 11.00 14.32 4.82
C LEU A 30 10.07 13.25 5.43
N ILE A 31 10.62 12.12 5.88
CA ILE A 31 9.83 11.08 6.54
C ILE A 31 9.12 11.66 7.77
N ASN A 32 9.84 12.42 8.62
CA ASN A 32 9.25 13.06 9.79
C ASN A 32 8.14 14.06 9.43
N GLU A 33 8.34 14.86 8.38
CA GLU A 33 7.33 15.80 7.89
C GLU A 33 6.07 15.08 7.40
N ILE A 34 6.23 14.01 6.62
CA ILE A 34 5.11 13.21 6.11
C ILE A 34 4.36 12.54 7.25
N GLU A 35 5.06 11.96 8.24
CA GLU A 35 4.43 11.39 9.43
C GLU A 35 3.63 12.42 10.22
N GLN A 36 4.15 13.62 10.37
CA GLN A 36 3.43 14.73 11.05
C GLN A 36 2.16 15.12 10.28
N GLU A 37 2.24 15.23 8.95
CA GLU A 37 1.10 15.55 8.10
C GLU A 37 0.03 14.46 8.13
N LEU A 38 0.43 13.20 8.06
CA LEU A 38 -0.48 12.05 8.15
C LEU A 38 -1.05 11.86 9.55
N GLY A 39 -0.31 12.25 10.59
CA GLY A 39 -0.67 12.02 11.99
C GLY A 39 -0.38 10.61 12.50
N TYR A 40 0.45 9.84 11.81
CA TYR A 40 0.82 8.46 12.13
C TYR A 40 2.31 8.24 11.96
N LYS A 41 2.90 7.36 12.78
CA LYS A 41 4.25 6.84 12.56
C LYS A 41 4.20 5.71 11.52
N LEU A 42 5.00 5.85 10.46
CA LEU A 42 5.11 4.80 9.44
C LEU A 42 5.89 3.59 9.99
N PRO A 43 5.51 2.36 9.65
CA PRO A 43 6.25 1.17 10.05
C PRO A 43 7.70 1.23 9.57
N ALA A 44 8.63 0.80 10.41
CA ALA A 44 10.05 0.74 10.05
C ALA A 44 10.30 -0.11 8.77
N SER A 45 9.50 -1.16 8.58
CA SER A 45 9.54 -2.00 7.38
C SER A 45 9.09 -1.26 6.12
N TYR A 46 8.06 -0.41 6.21
CA TYR A 46 7.63 0.44 5.09
C TYR A 46 8.70 1.47 4.74
N ILE A 47 9.24 2.16 5.74
CA ILE A 47 10.35 3.13 5.55
C ILE A 47 11.57 2.45 4.93
N TRP A 48 11.93 1.27 5.40
CA TRP A 48 13.06 0.51 4.86
C TRP A 48 12.86 0.21 3.37
N LEU A 49 11.69 -0.28 2.97
CA LEU A 49 11.39 -0.59 1.57
C LEU A 49 11.43 0.68 0.70
N MET A 50 10.84 1.78 1.18
CA MET A 50 10.82 3.06 0.46
C MET A 50 12.21 3.70 0.33
N LYS A 51 13.11 3.45 1.27
CA LYS A 51 14.52 3.87 1.16
C LYS A 51 15.31 3.05 0.13
N GLN A 52 14.91 1.83 -0.18
CA GLN A 52 15.49 1.05 -1.28
C GLN A 52 14.96 1.53 -2.64
N HIS A 53 13.66 1.84 -2.70
CA HIS A 53 12.98 2.31 -3.91
C HIS A 53 11.67 3.00 -3.47
N ASN A 54 11.58 4.30 -3.65
CA ASN A 54 10.50 5.10 -3.05
C ASN A 54 9.21 5.08 -3.85
N GLY A 55 8.39 4.08 -3.62
CA GLY A 55 7.15 3.82 -4.35
C GLY A 55 7.37 3.02 -5.63
N GLY A 56 6.31 2.62 -6.28
CA GLY A 56 6.43 1.91 -7.56
C GLY A 56 5.44 0.78 -7.74
N ILE A 57 5.56 0.09 -8.87
CA ILE A 57 4.70 -1.03 -9.25
C ILE A 57 5.43 -2.34 -8.94
N PRO A 58 4.90 -3.22 -8.07
CA PRO A 58 5.55 -4.48 -7.76
C PRO A 58 5.38 -5.50 -8.89
N SER A 59 6.37 -6.38 -9.07
CA SER A 59 6.28 -7.50 -10.02
C SER A 59 5.32 -8.59 -9.54
N LYS A 60 5.26 -8.81 -8.23
CA LYS A 60 4.28 -9.65 -7.56
C LYS A 60 3.18 -8.74 -7.01
N ASP A 61 2.08 -8.68 -7.71
CA ASP A 61 1.04 -7.68 -7.54
C ASP A 61 -0.28 -8.23 -6.96
N CYS A 62 -0.27 -9.46 -6.45
CA CYS A 62 -1.41 -10.08 -5.80
C CYS A 62 -1.10 -10.47 -4.35
N CYS A 63 -2.08 -10.27 -3.46
CA CYS A 63 -2.03 -10.73 -2.09
C CYS A 63 -3.18 -11.71 -1.83
N PRO A 64 -2.90 -12.95 -1.37
CA PRO A 64 -3.95 -13.92 -1.08
C PRO A 64 -4.85 -13.46 0.07
N THR A 65 -6.14 -13.78 -0.04
CA THR A 65 -7.15 -13.56 0.99
C THR A 65 -7.87 -14.86 1.33
N ASN A 66 -8.38 -14.95 2.56
CA ASN A 66 -9.21 -16.09 3.01
C ASN A 66 -10.71 -15.83 2.78
N THR A 67 -11.05 -14.68 2.23
CA THR A 67 -12.44 -14.26 1.99
C THR A 67 -12.55 -13.62 0.62
N ILE A 68 -13.72 -13.78 0.01
CA ILE A 68 -14.07 -13.13 -1.24
C ILE A 68 -14.09 -11.61 -1.08
N THR A 69 -13.62 -10.90 -2.09
CA THR A 69 -13.70 -9.43 -2.22
C THR A 69 -14.41 -9.08 -3.53
N SER A 70 -14.65 -7.80 -3.78
CA SER A 70 -15.20 -7.36 -5.08
C SER A 70 -14.23 -7.62 -6.24
N TRP A 71 -12.95 -7.83 -5.97
CA TRP A 71 -11.93 -8.11 -6.98
C TRP A 71 -11.89 -9.58 -7.39
N ALA A 72 -11.79 -10.49 -6.41
CA ALA A 72 -11.65 -11.93 -6.64
C ALA A 72 -12.09 -12.74 -5.42
N GLU A 73 -12.21 -14.07 -5.60
CA GLU A 73 -12.61 -14.99 -4.53
C GLU A 73 -11.51 -15.25 -3.50
N ASP A 74 -10.24 -15.17 -3.90
CA ASP A 74 -9.10 -15.68 -3.13
C ASP A 74 -7.89 -14.74 -3.06
N HIS A 75 -7.97 -13.54 -3.68
CA HIS A 75 -6.89 -12.54 -3.65
C HIS A 75 -7.38 -11.13 -3.93
N VAL A 76 -6.51 -10.16 -3.62
CA VAL A 76 -6.62 -8.76 -4.07
C VAL A 76 -5.42 -8.41 -4.93
N ALA A 77 -5.59 -7.45 -5.84
CA ALA A 77 -4.53 -6.97 -6.71
C ALA A 77 -4.04 -5.58 -6.30
N ILE A 78 -2.76 -5.30 -6.54
CA ILE A 78 -2.09 -4.04 -6.26
C ILE A 78 -1.71 -3.38 -7.57
N ALA A 79 -2.08 -2.12 -7.78
CA ALA A 79 -1.60 -1.32 -8.91
C ALA A 79 -0.23 -0.71 -8.60
N GLY A 80 -0.02 -0.17 -7.41
CA GLY A 80 1.26 0.36 -7.00
C GLY A 80 1.33 0.80 -5.54
N PHE A 81 2.56 0.91 -5.04
CA PHE A 81 2.87 1.46 -3.72
C PHE A 81 3.04 2.97 -3.79
N LEU A 82 2.39 3.69 -2.88
CA LEU A 82 2.53 5.12 -2.74
C LEU A 82 3.91 5.46 -2.15
N SER A 83 4.61 6.43 -2.75
CA SER A 83 5.90 6.90 -2.25
C SER A 83 5.76 7.76 -1.00
N ILE A 84 6.80 7.80 -0.18
CA ILE A 84 6.91 8.78 0.92
C ILE A 84 7.24 10.13 0.30
N GLY A 85 6.28 11.06 0.29
CA GLY A 85 6.42 12.38 -0.29
C GLY A 85 5.10 13.02 -0.69
N ARG A 86 5.21 14.09 -1.51
CA ARG A 86 4.09 14.91 -2.01
C ARG A 86 4.09 15.09 -3.52
N ASN A 87 5.23 14.77 -4.18
CA ASN A 87 5.50 15.22 -5.55
C ASN A 87 4.88 14.32 -6.61
N LYS A 88 4.72 13.05 -6.32
CA LYS A 88 4.12 12.09 -7.25
C LYS A 88 2.60 12.06 -7.08
N ARG A 89 1.90 11.76 -8.16
CA ARG A 89 0.44 11.57 -8.13
C ARG A 89 0.06 10.53 -7.06
N TYR A 90 0.77 9.42 -7.05
CA TYR A 90 0.63 8.33 -6.09
C TYR A 90 1.76 8.40 -5.05
N SER A 91 1.72 9.44 -4.21
CA SER A 91 2.54 9.56 -3.00
C SER A 91 1.61 9.71 -1.79
N LEU A 92 2.11 9.42 -0.59
CA LEU A 92 1.29 9.41 0.63
C LEU A 92 0.54 10.72 0.87
N CYS A 93 1.19 11.86 0.58
CA CYS A 93 0.62 13.20 0.67
C CYS A 93 0.48 13.87 -0.71
N GLY A 94 0.37 13.09 -1.76
CA GLY A 94 0.18 13.55 -3.13
C GLY A 94 -1.28 13.79 -3.50
N SER A 95 -1.52 14.13 -4.77
CA SER A 95 -2.86 14.49 -5.27
C SER A 95 -3.87 13.32 -5.24
N ILE A 96 -3.40 12.08 -5.27
CA ILE A 96 -4.20 10.88 -5.02
C ILE A 96 -3.53 10.09 -3.87
N GLY A 97 -3.29 10.78 -2.77
CA GLY A 97 -2.68 10.23 -1.58
C GLY A 97 -3.71 9.79 -0.53
N SER A 98 -3.21 9.46 0.65
CA SER A 98 -4.03 8.93 1.75
C SER A 98 -5.15 9.89 2.16
N GLN A 99 -4.84 11.18 2.37
CA GLN A 99 -5.82 12.17 2.80
C GLN A 99 -6.90 12.40 1.73
N PHE A 100 -6.52 12.47 0.45
CA PHE A 100 -7.47 12.58 -0.65
C PHE A 100 -8.47 11.41 -0.67
N MET A 101 -8.00 10.19 -0.46
CA MET A 101 -8.88 9.01 -0.45
C MET A 101 -9.84 9.03 0.74
N ILE A 102 -9.41 9.54 1.88
CA ILE A 102 -10.26 9.67 3.08
C ILE A 102 -11.29 10.79 2.89
N GLU A 103 -10.88 11.97 2.43
CA GLU A 103 -11.76 13.15 2.34
C GLU A 103 -12.69 13.13 1.13
N GLU A 104 -12.18 12.76 -0.06
CA GLU A 104 -12.96 12.84 -1.31
C GLU A 104 -13.63 11.52 -1.69
N TRP A 105 -13.03 10.38 -1.32
CA TRP A 105 -13.58 9.05 -1.60
C TRP A 105 -14.26 8.40 -0.40
N GLU A 106 -14.32 9.12 0.73
CA GLU A 106 -15.00 8.68 1.96
C GLU A 106 -14.47 7.37 2.57
N TYR A 107 -13.21 7.02 2.27
CA TYR A 107 -12.55 5.89 2.94
C TYR A 107 -12.50 6.14 4.46
N PRO A 108 -12.64 5.10 5.29
CA PRO A 108 -12.60 5.27 6.74
C PRO A 108 -11.25 5.83 7.21
N ASP A 109 -11.29 6.81 8.12
CA ASP A 109 -10.10 7.42 8.73
C ASP A 109 -9.54 6.51 9.83
N ILE A 110 -8.94 5.39 9.42
CA ILE A 110 -8.37 4.37 10.32
C ILE A 110 -6.85 4.29 10.26
N GLY A 111 -6.23 5.06 9.37
CA GLY A 111 -4.79 5.03 9.15
C GLY A 111 -4.35 5.65 7.84
N VAL A 112 -3.50 4.96 7.10
CA VAL A 112 -2.80 5.48 5.92
C VAL A 112 -2.99 4.58 4.71
N ALA A 113 -3.51 5.13 3.60
CA ALA A 113 -3.52 4.43 2.32
C ALA A 113 -2.09 4.31 1.78
N ILE A 114 -1.66 3.10 1.47
CA ILE A 114 -0.30 2.81 1.01
C ILE A 114 -0.21 2.19 -0.39
N CYS A 115 -1.30 1.60 -0.88
CA CYS A 115 -1.37 1.08 -2.25
C CYS A 115 -2.71 1.44 -2.87
N ASP A 116 -2.70 1.80 -4.14
CA ASP A 116 -3.88 1.73 -4.96
C ASP A 116 -4.02 0.34 -5.60
N CYS A 117 -5.24 0.04 -6.03
CA CYS A 117 -5.59 -1.20 -6.70
C CYS A 117 -6.01 -0.91 -8.15
N PRO A 118 -6.03 -1.91 -9.06
CA PRO A 118 -6.36 -1.68 -10.46
C PRO A 118 -7.86 -1.45 -10.73
N SER A 119 -8.56 -0.87 -9.76
CA SER A 119 -10.00 -0.57 -9.76
C SER A 119 -10.32 0.92 -9.91
N ALA A 120 -9.32 1.76 -10.17
CA ALA A 120 -9.46 3.21 -10.24
C ALA A 120 -10.01 3.85 -8.95
N GLY A 121 -9.61 3.37 -7.78
CA GLY A 121 -9.98 3.92 -6.48
C GLY A 121 -11.15 3.21 -5.78
N HIS A 122 -11.76 2.18 -6.38
CA HIS A 122 -12.86 1.43 -5.80
C HIS A 122 -12.44 0.40 -4.74
N ASP A 123 -11.16 0.12 -4.62
CA ASP A 123 -10.57 -0.56 -3.48
C ASP A 123 -9.15 -0.02 -3.24
N MET A 124 -8.69 -0.08 -2.00
CA MET A 124 -7.38 0.44 -1.58
C MET A 124 -6.78 -0.45 -0.50
N ILE A 125 -5.46 -0.37 -0.33
CA ILE A 125 -4.76 -1.02 0.77
C ILE A 125 -4.28 0.03 1.76
N PHE A 126 -4.59 -0.20 3.04
CA PHE A 126 -4.32 0.71 4.15
C PHE A 126 -3.45 0.05 5.22
N LEU A 127 -2.69 0.89 5.91
CA LEU A 127 -2.18 0.59 7.25
C LEU A 127 -3.28 0.93 8.25
N ASP A 128 -3.72 -0.05 9.02
CA ASP A 128 -4.79 0.08 10.01
C ASP A 128 -4.23 0.25 11.43
N TYR A 129 -4.41 1.44 11.99
CA TYR A 129 -3.88 1.82 13.30
C TYR A 129 -4.90 1.71 14.43
N ARG A 130 -6.10 1.19 14.20
CA ARG A 130 -7.17 1.15 15.22
C ARG A 130 -6.79 0.36 16.46
N GLU A 131 -6.07 -0.75 16.31
CA GLU A 131 -5.69 -1.62 17.43
C GLU A 131 -4.37 -1.21 18.09
N CYS A 132 -3.41 -0.66 17.35
CA CYS A 132 -2.06 -0.36 17.83
C CYS A 132 -1.84 1.10 18.26
N GLY A 133 -2.75 2.01 17.87
CA GLY A 133 -2.56 3.44 18.03
C GLY A 133 -1.58 4.05 17.02
N ARG A 134 -1.53 5.37 16.97
CA ARG A 134 -0.83 6.16 15.93
C ARG A 134 0.69 5.94 15.87
N ASN A 135 1.29 5.39 16.92
CA ASN A 135 2.73 5.13 17.03
C ASN A 135 3.07 3.63 17.03
N GLY A 136 2.07 2.76 16.93
CA GLY A 136 2.24 1.32 16.98
C GLY A 136 2.52 0.69 15.62
N GLU A 137 2.61 -0.64 15.59
CA GLU A 137 2.77 -1.43 14.36
C GLU A 137 1.38 -1.77 13.79
N PRO A 138 0.98 -1.18 12.66
CA PRO A 138 -0.35 -1.38 12.09
C PRO A 138 -0.46 -2.70 11.34
N LYS A 139 -1.68 -3.23 11.27
CA LYS A 139 -2.05 -4.27 10.32
C LYS A 139 -2.13 -3.70 8.90
N VAL A 140 -2.00 -4.56 7.91
CA VAL A 140 -2.29 -4.22 6.52
C VAL A 140 -3.65 -4.78 6.16
N VAL A 141 -4.53 -3.90 5.65
CA VAL A 141 -5.91 -4.23 5.33
C VAL A 141 -6.26 -3.79 3.92
N HIS A 142 -7.14 -4.54 3.28
CA HIS A 142 -7.86 -4.16 2.07
C HIS A 142 -9.19 -3.51 2.45
N ILE A 143 -9.52 -2.39 1.83
CA ILE A 143 -10.80 -1.70 2.03
C ILE A 143 -11.52 -1.61 0.70
N ASP A 144 -12.72 -2.15 0.66
CA ASP A 144 -13.52 -2.38 -0.53
C ASP A 144 -14.70 -1.41 -0.59
N GLN A 145 -14.55 -0.32 -1.34
CA GLN A 145 -15.58 0.71 -1.50
C GLN A 145 -16.85 0.13 -2.16
N GLU A 146 -16.72 -0.78 -3.09
CA GLU A 146 -17.84 -1.44 -3.77
C GLU A 146 -18.71 -2.25 -2.82
N TRP A 147 -18.15 -2.72 -1.71
CA TRP A 147 -18.85 -3.48 -0.67
C TRP A 147 -18.96 -2.70 0.65
N ASP A 148 -19.35 -1.44 0.55
CA ASP A 148 -19.61 -0.55 1.69
C ASP A 148 -18.40 -0.42 2.63
N TYR A 149 -17.20 -0.24 2.03
CA TYR A 149 -15.92 -0.10 2.75
C TYR A 149 -15.57 -1.28 3.64
N ARG A 150 -15.95 -2.48 3.22
CA ARG A 150 -15.61 -3.71 3.92
C ARG A 150 -14.11 -3.84 4.07
N ILE A 151 -13.67 -4.15 5.29
CA ILE A 151 -12.26 -4.30 5.66
C ILE A 151 -11.90 -5.78 5.73
N THR A 152 -10.86 -6.17 4.99
CA THR A 152 -10.27 -7.50 5.01
C THR A 152 -8.82 -7.41 5.45
N VAL A 153 -8.45 -8.10 6.53
CA VAL A 153 -7.06 -8.14 7.01
C VAL A 153 -6.22 -8.98 6.05
N LEU A 154 -5.12 -8.41 5.55
CA LEU A 154 -4.17 -9.07 4.66
C LEU A 154 -2.96 -9.62 5.43
N ALA A 155 -2.46 -8.87 6.42
CA ALA A 155 -1.31 -9.26 7.23
C ALA A 155 -1.30 -8.53 8.58
N ASP A 156 -0.62 -9.11 9.56
CA ASP A 156 -0.48 -8.51 10.89
C ASP A 156 0.50 -7.33 10.92
N ASN A 157 1.39 -7.24 9.92
CA ASN A 157 2.32 -6.15 9.74
C ASN A 157 2.74 -6.00 8.27
N PHE A 158 3.43 -4.92 7.93
CA PHE A 158 3.82 -4.63 6.56
C PHE A 158 4.86 -5.62 5.99
N GLU A 159 5.82 -6.09 6.79
CA GLU A 159 6.81 -7.09 6.32
C GLU A 159 6.12 -8.40 5.90
N GLU A 160 5.18 -8.89 6.69
CA GLU A 160 4.39 -10.08 6.34
C GLU A 160 3.57 -9.88 5.08
N PHE A 161 2.98 -8.71 4.91
CA PHE A 161 2.26 -8.35 3.70
C PHE A 161 3.15 -8.46 2.46
N ILE A 162 4.34 -7.86 2.50
CA ILE A 162 5.30 -7.93 1.39
C ILE A 162 5.73 -9.37 1.08
N ARG A 163 5.94 -10.19 2.11
CA ARG A 163 6.33 -11.60 1.94
C ARG A 163 5.22 -12.48 1.37
N LYS A 164 3.96 -12.10 1.51
CA LYS A 164 2.80 -12.79 0.93
C LYS A 164 2.55 -12.46 -0.54
N LEU A 165 3.15 -11.41 -1.07
CA LEU A 165 2.92 -11.00 -2.46
C LEU A 165 3.34 -12.10 -3.44
N THR A 166 2.49 -12.33 -4.40
CA THR A 166 2.67 -13.33 -5.46
C THR A 166 2.08 -12.82 -6.78
N THR A 167 2.14 -13.62 -7.83
CA THR A 167 1.57 -13.30 -9.13
C THR A 167 0.18 -13.93 -9.30
N GLU A 168 -0.62 -13.37 -10.19
CA GLU A 168 -1.99 -13.83 -10.49
C GLU A 168 -2.02 -15.32 -10.93
N GLU A 169 -0.95 -15.81 -11.55
CA GLU A 169 -0.83 -17.20 -12.00
C GLU A 169 -0.98 -18.24 -10.87
N ASN A 170 -0.78 -17.81 -9.61
CA ASN A 170 -0.92 -18.69 -8.43
C ASN A 170 -2.38 -18.85 -7.95
N PHE A 171 -3.32 -18.18 -8.61
CA PHE A 171 -4.74 -18.25 -8.29
C PHE A 171 -5.52 -18.93 -9.41
N ALA A 172 -6.71 -19.46 -9.09
CA ALA A 172 -7.58 -20.07 -10.08
C ALA A 172 -8.01 -19.02 -11.13
N PRO A 173 -8.10 -19.38 -12.43
CA PRO A 173 -8.65 -18.48 -13.43
C PRO A 173 -10.06 -18.04 -13.04
N LEU A 174 -10.35 -16.76 -13.21
CA LEU A 174 -11.73 -16.25 -13.10
C LEU A 174 -12.53 -16.87 -14.27
N ASP A 175 -13.51 -17.72 -13.97
CA ASP A 175 -14.43 -18.30 -14.94
C ASP A 175 -15.39 -17.24 -15.55
#